data_e7dec8bac042371d0ace7bd01e28bb1e
#
_entry.id   e7dec8bac042371d0ace7bd01e28bb1e
#
_cell.length_a   1.000
_cell.length_b   1.000
_cell.length_c   1.000
_cell.angle_alpha   90.00
_cell.angle_beta   90.00
_cell.angle_gamma   90.00
#
_symmetry.space_group_name_H-M   'P 1'
#
loop_
_entity.id
_entity.type
_entity.pdbx_description
1 polymer ?
#
loop_
_entity_poly.entity_id
_entity_poly.type
_entity_poly.pdbx_seq_one_letter_code
_entity_poly.pdbx_strand_id
1 'polypeptide(L)'
;MLTVLVGAMCLTGCLKKNAATINVKVVKMGIPQANVQVYMFKGDLTDAFLKNKVHADKSIATNENGVAEFEINSLLFGIDSDQATFIFETFDDKENVTGKVPASVKKGGSTDATLNILL
;
A
#
# COMPACT_ATOMS: atom_id res chain seq x y z
N MET A 1 -15.37 19.49 27.24
CA MET A 1 -14.10 18.81 26.95
C MET A 1 -14.29 17.67 25.96
N LEU A 2 -15.11 16.68 26.28
CA LEU A 2 -15.39 15.58 25.38
C LEU A 2 -15.94 16.03 24.03
N THR A 3 -16.82 17.04 24.05
CA THR A 3 -17.42 17.58 22.83
C THR A 3 -16.37 18.12 21.86
N VAL A 4 -15.35 18.79 22.40
CA VAL A 4 -14.27 19.37 21.60
C VAL A 4 -13.42 18.27 20.93
N LEU A 5 -13.11 17.21 21.69
CA LEU A 5 -12.34 16.08 21.14
C LEU A 5 -13.10 15.37 20.03
N VAL A 6 -14.40 15.15 20.24
CA VAL A 6 -15.24 14.54 19.22
C VAL A 6 -15.29 15.40 17.96
N GLY A 7 -15.40 16.73 18.13
CA GLY A 7 -15.37 17.65 17.00
C GLY A 7 -14.07 17.60 16.21
N ALA A 8 -12.93 17.53 16.90
CA ALA A 8 -11.63 17.44 16.25
C ALA A 8 -11.49 16.13 15.45
N MET A 9 -11.92 15.03 16.03
CA MET A 9 -11.91 13.74 15.35
C MET A 9 -12.82 13.73 14.12
N CYS A 10 -13.96 14.37 14.21
CA CYS A 10 -14.89 14.48 13.10
C CYS A 10 -14.28 15.25 11.93
N LEU A 11 -13.56 16.34 12.20
CA LEU A 11 -12.87 17.11 11.16
C LEU A 11 -11.80 16.27 10.47
N THR A 12 -11.02 15.52 11.24
CA THR A 12 -10.01 14.61 10.69
C THR A 12 -10.65 13.55 9.81
N GLY A 13 -11.77 12.98 10.25
CA GLY A 13 -12.52 12.01 9.47
C GLY A 13 -13.03 12.59 8.16
N CYS A 14 -13.53 13.83 8.16
CA CYS A 14 -14.00 14.50 6.95
C CYS A 14 -12.88 14.72 5.94
N LEU A 15 -11.69 15.11 6.41
CA LEU A 15 -10.53 15.32 5.53
C LEU A 15 -10.05 14.02 4.89
N LYS A 16 -10.22 12.90 5.58
CA LYS A 16 -9.82 11.58 5.08
C LYS A 16 -10.97 10.80 4.45
N LYS A 17 -12.08 11.44 4.20
CA LYS A 17 -13.29 10.82 3.70
C LYS A 17 -13.08 9.98 2.45
N ASN A 18 -12.22 10.44 1.53
CA ASN A 18 -11.94 9.76 0.27
C ASN A 18 -10.61 9.01 0.28
N ALA A 19 -9.93 8.99 1.42
CA ALA A 19 -8.71 8.22 1.55
C ALA A 19 -9.05 6.74 1.69
N ALA A 20 -8.08 5.90 1.39
CA ALA A 20 -8.23 4.45 1.47
C ALA A 20 -6.96 3.86 2.07
N THR A 21 -7.02 2.60 2.49
CA THR A 21 -5.89 1.91 3.10
C THR A 21 -5.69 0.56 2.43
N ILE A 22 -4.45 0.24 2.08
CA ILE A 22 -4.07 -1.09 1.65
C ILE A 22 -3.02 -1.61 2.61
N ASN A 23 -3.31 -2.73 3.26
CA ASN A 23 -2.40 -3.40 4.16
C ASN A 23 -1.75 -4.56 3.43
N VAL A 24 -0.43 -4.50 3.25
CA VAL A 24 0.32 -5.55 2.56
C VAL A 24 1.08 -6.36 3.59
N LYS A 25 0.70 -7.62 3.75
CA LYS A 25 1.40 -8.55 4.61
C LYS A 25 2.44 -9.28 3.79
N VAL A 26 3.70 -9.20 4.20
CA VAL A 26 4.80 -9.86 3.51
C VAL A 26 5.14 -11.15 4.26
N VAL A 27 5.10 -12.26 3.54
CA VAL A 27 5.43 -13.57 4.09
C VAL A 27 6.46 -14.28 3.23
N LYS A 28 7.23 -15.14 3.86
CA LYS A 28 8.19 -16.00 3.19
C LYS A 28 8.01 -17.40 3.77
N MET A 29 7.60 -18.33 2.95
CA MET A 29 7.25 -19.68 3.41
C MET A 29 6.21 -19.67 4.53
N GLY A 30 5.24 -18.74 4.41
CA GLY A 30 4.17 -18.59 5.40
C GLY A 30 4.54 -17.81 6.67
N ILE A 31 5.79 -17.38 6.80
CA ILE A 31 6.26 -16.66 7.98
C ILE A 31 6.28 -15.15 7.71
N PRO A 32 5.61 -14.33 8.55
CA PRO A 32 5.64 -12.88 8.40
C PRO A 32 7.06 -12.32 8.45
N GLN A 33 7.35 -11.35 7.58
CA GLN A 33 8.68 -10.75 7.46
C GLN A 33 8.66 -9.29 7.89
N ALA A 34 9.33 -8.98 9.01
CA ALA A 34 9.48 -7.61 9.49
C ALA A 34 10.61 -6.89 8.76
N ASN A 35 10.53 -5.56 8.72
CA ASN A 35 11.58 -4.68 8.16
C ASN A 35 11.86 -4.95 6.67
N VAL A 36 10.88 -5.40 5.93
CA VAL A 36 11.00 -5.58 4.48
C VAL A 36 10.39 -4.36 3.79
N GLN A 37 11.17 -3.71 2.94
CA GLN A 37 10.69 -2.55 2.20
C GLN A 37 9.74 -3.00 1.10
N VAL A 38 8.51 -2.49 1.13
CA VAL A 38 7.49 -2.76 0.12
C VAL A 38 7.31 -1.52 -0.73
N TYR A 39 7.33 -1.68 -2.04
CA TYR A 39 7.20 -0.58 -3.00
C TYR A 39 5.85 -0.65 -3.69
N MET A 40 5.15 0.48 -3.73
CA MET A 40 3.84 0.60 -4.34
C MET A 40 3.96 1.27 -5.71
N PHE A 41 3.41 0.62 -6.74
CA PHE A 41 3.40 1.13 -8.10
C PHE A 41 1.96 1.27 -8.59
N LYS A 42 1.73 2.18 -9.53
CA LYS A 42 0.43 2.27 -10.20
C LYS A 42 0.19 0.99 -10.99
N GLY A 43 -1.04 0.52 -10.99
CA GLY A 43 -1.40 -0.75 -11.61
C GLY A 43 -1.32 -0.77 -13.13
N ASP A 44 -1.23 0.38 -13.78
CA ASP A 44 -1.16 0.50 -15.24
C ASP A 44 0.28 0.57 -15.78
N LEU A 45 1.29 0.49 -14.92
CA LEU A 45 2.68 0.52 -15.36
C LEU A 45 3.07 -0.76 -16.09
N THR A 46 3.96 -0.61 -17.08
CA THR A 46 4.50 -1.76 -17.81
C THR A 46 5.51 -2.53 -16.95
N ASP A 47 5.81 -3.77 -17.34
CA ASP A 47 6.77 -4.60 -16.61
C ASP A 47 8.14 -3.94 -16.46
N ALA A 48 8.58 -3.18 -17.45
CA ALA A 48 9.87 -2.50 -17.38
C ALA A 48 9.90 -1.48 -16.22
N PHE A 49 8.81 -0.75 -16.01
CA PHE A 49 8.71 0.20 -14.91
C PHE A 49 8.54 -0.50 -13.57
N LEU A 50 7.83 -1.62 -13.53
CA LEU A 50 7.61 -2.38 -12.30
C LEU A 50 8.88 -3.02 -11.76
N LYS A 51 9.90 -3.20 -12.58
CA LYS A 51 11.17 -3.80 -12.13
C LYS A 51 12.13 -2.78 -11.54
N ASN A 52 11.75 -1.51 -11.52
CA ASN A 52 12.65 -0.44 -11.05
C ASN A 52 11.97 0.35 -9.94
N LYS A 53 12.52 0.25 -8.72
CA LYS A 53 11.99 0.94 -7.53
C LYS A 53 11.89 2.45 -7.71
N VAL A 54 12.67 3.05 -8.61
CA VAL A 54 12.64 4.49 -8.90
C VAL A 54 11.24 4.95 -9.35
N HIS A 55 10.47 4.06 -9.96
CA HIS A 55 9.12 4.38 -10.45
C HIS A 55 8.02 4.13 -9.43
N ALA A 56 8.36 3.70 -8.23
CA ALA A 56 7.38 3.49 -7.16
C ALA A 56 6.81 4.84 -6.67
N ASP A 57 5.52 4.88 -6.40
CA ASP A 57 4.88 6.06 -5.83
C ASP A 57 5.19 6.21 -4.35
N LYS A 58 5.32 5.10 -3.64
CA LYS A 58 5.60 5.05 -2.20
C LYS A 58 6.40 3.81 -1.87
N SER A 59 7.09 3.84 -0.74
CA SER A 59 7.68 2.64 -0.16
C SER A 59 7.57 2.70 1.35
N ILE A 60 7.24 1.57 1.97
CA ILE A 60 7.04 1.44 3.41
C ILE A 60 7.62 0.11 3.87
N ALA A 61 8.35 0.13 4.98
CA ALA A 61 8.86 -1.10 5.59
C ALA A 61 7.78 -1.78 6.40
N THR A 62 7.77 -3.11 6.37
CA THR A 62 6.83 -3.88 7.20
C THR A 62 7.15 -3.72 8.68
N ASN A 63 6.10 -3.78 9.50
CA ASN A 63 6.23 -3.72 10.96
C ASN A 63 6.58 -5.11 11.52
N GLU A 64 6.54 -5.24 12.85
CA GLU A 64 6.86 -6.49 13.54
C GLU A 64 5.95 -7.65 13.13
N ASN A 65 4.74 -7.35 12.68
CA ASN A 65 3.78 -8.35 12.23
C ASN A 65 3.90 -8.66 10.73
N GLY A 66 4.87 -8.07 10.07
CA GLY A 66 5.09 -8.27 8.64
C GLY A 66 4.14 -7.47 7.76
N VAL A 67 3.52 -6.41 8.26
CA VAL A 67 2.53 -5.63 7.54
C VAL A 67 3.05 -4.24 7.22
N ALA A 68 2.92 -3.82 5.96
CA ALA A 68 3.14 -2.45 5.51
C ALA A 68 1.77 -1.84 5.22
N GLU A 69 1.42 -0.77 5.94
CA GLU A 69 0.14 -0.08 5.77
C GLU A 69 0.33 1.11 4.85
N PHE A 70 -0.36 1.08 3.70
CA PHE A 70 -0.31 2.16 2.72
C PHE A 70 -1.58 2.99 2.78
N GLU A 71 -1.43 4.27 3.06
CA GLU A 71 -2.54 5.22 3.00
C GLU A 71 -2.61 5.78 1.58
N ILE A 72 -3.75 5.57 0.92
CA ILE A 72 -3.98 6.00 -0.46
C ILE A 72 -4.84 7.26 -0.42
N ASN A 73 -4.26 8.40 -0.73
CA ASN A 73 -5.01 9.66 -0.74
C ASN A 73 -5.83 9.81 -2.03
N SER A 74 -6.73 10.77 -2.04
CA SER A 74 -7.65 10.97 -3.16
C SER A 74 -6.95 11.31 -4.48
N LEU A 75 -5.74 11.83 -4.42
CA LEU A 75 -4.98 12.20 -5.63
C LEU A 75 -4.51 10.99 -6.43
N LEU A 76 -4.44 9.82 -5.81
CA LEU A 76 -4.00 8.58 -6.46
C LEU A 76 -5.14 7.86 -7.17
N PHE A 77 -6.38 8.32 -6.99
CA PHE A 77 -7.53 7.81 -7.73
C PHE A 77 -7.70 8.63 -9.02
N GLY A 78 -8.24 7.99 -10.05
CA GLY A 78 -8.60 8.71 -11.27
C GLY A 78 -9.71 9.74 -11.01
N ILE A 79 -9.85 10.72 -11.91
CA ILE A 79 -10.79 11.84 -11.73
C ILE A 79 -12.22 11.37 -11.48
N ASP A 80 -12.70 10.40 -12.26
CA ASP A 80 -14.05 9.88 -12.12
C ASP A 80 -14.07 8.44 -11.62
N SER A 81 -12.99 8.02 -10.94
CA SER A 81 -12.85 6.64 -10.50
C SER A 81 -13.07 6.51 -9.00
N ASP A 82 -13.91 5.55 -8.60
CA ASP A 82 -14.14 5.20 -7.20
C ASP A 82 -13.18 4.12 -6.73
N GLN A 83 -12.38 3.57 -7.61
CA GLN A 83 -11.48 2.45 -7.33
C GLN A 83 -10.12 2.69 -7.95
N ALA A 84 -9.08 2.23 -7.29
CA ALA A 84 -7.72 2.29 -7.81
C ALA A 84 -7.04 0.94 -7.59
N THR A 85 -6.17 0.58 -8.52
CA THR A 85 -5.38 -0.66 -8.47
C THR A 85 -3.91 -0.31 -8.42
N PHE A 86 -3.19 -0.99 -7.52
CA PHE A 86 -1.76 -0.81 -7.34
C PHE A 86 -1.07 -2.17 -7.37
N ILE A 87 0.23 -2.14 -7.64
CA ILE A 87 1.06 -3.33 -7.60
C ILE A 87 2.11 -3.11 -6.53
N PHE A 88 2.27 -4.07 -5.65
CA PHE A 88 3.24 -4.02 -4.56
C PHE A 88 4.35 -5.00 -4.83
N GLU A 89 5.59 -4.57 -4.65
CA GLU A 89 6.77 -5.39 -4.93
C GLU A 89 7.80 -5.29 -3.82
N THR A 90 8.55 -6.37 -3.64
CA THR A 90 9.75 -6.41 -2.81
C THR A 90 10.95 -6.72 -3.70
N PHE A 91 12.13 -6.27 -3.29
CA PHE A 91 13.36 -6.41 -4.06
C PHE A 91 14.47 -6.98 -3.18
N ASP A 92 15.41 -7.69 -3.79
CA ASP A 92 16.62 -8.13 -3.10
C ASP A 92 17.73 -7.07 -3.17
N ASP A 93 18.90 -7.37 -2.63
CA ASP A 93 20.04 -6.45 -2.60
C ASP A 93 20.57 -6.11 -4.00
N LYS A 94 20.26 -6.92 -4.99
CA LYS A 94 20.66 -6.69 -6.38
C LYS A 94 19.53 -6.03 -7.19
N GLU A 95 18.50 -5.56 -6.51
CA GLU A 95 17.33 -4.90 -7.11
C GLU A 95 16.49 -5.80 -8.02
N ASN A 96 16.52 -7.11 -7.78
CA ASN A 96 15.63 -8.04 -8.45
C ASN A 96 14.32 -8.16 -7.69
N VAL A 97 13.21 -8.26 -8.40
CA VAL A 97 11.88 -8.45 -7.78
C VAL A 97 11.84 -9.82 -7.12
N THR A 98 11.56 -9.85 -5.81
CA THR A 98 11.45 -11.08 -5.04
C THR A 98 10.02 -11.45 -4.69
N GLY A 99 9.08 -10.51 -4.78
CA GLY A 99 7.68 -10.75 -4.56
C GLY A 99 6.84 -9.67 -5.20
N LYS A 100 5.60 -10.01 -5.55
CA LYS A 100 4.70 -9.10 -6.27
C LYS A 100 3.25 -9.48 -5.99
N VAL A 101 2.42 -8.48 -5.70
CA VAL A 101 0.98 -8.69 -5.53
C VAL A 101 0.21 -7.46 -6.00
N PRO A 102 -0.86 -7.64 -6.79
CA PRO A 102 -1.76 -6.55 -7.10
C PRO A 102 -2.80 -6.39 -6.00
N ALA A 103 -3.30 -5.19 -5.80
CA ALA A 103 -4.39 -4.94 -4.88
C ALA A 103 -5.20 -3.73 -5.34
N SER A 104 -6.51 -3.83 -5.21
CA SER A 104 -7.43 -2.74 -5.55
C SER A 104 -8.14 -2.28 -4.30
N VAL A 105 -8.46 -0.99 -4.23
CA VAL A 105 -9.18 -0.42 -3.11
C VAL A 105 -10.17 0.63 -3.61
N LYS A 106 -11.30 0.74 -2.93
CA LYS A 106 -12.30 1.78 -3.20
C LYS A 106 -12.03 3.00 -2.33
N LYS A 107 -12.44 4.17 -2.79
CA LYS A 107 -12.36 5.39 -1.97
C LYS A 107 -13.02 5.16 -0.62
N GLY A 108 -12.32 5.53 0.44
CA GLY A 108 -12.80 5.35 1.81
C GLY A 108 -12.76 3.92 2.31
N GLY A 109 -12.27 2.99 1.50
CA GLY A 109 -12.25 1.57 1.85
C GLY A 109 -10.90 1.09 2.35
N SER A 110 -10.83 -0.22 2.58
CA SER A 110 -9.61 -0.88 3.05
C SER A 110 -9.49 -2.24 2.37
N THR A 111 -8.27 -2.59 2.01
CA THR A 111 -7.96 -3.87 1.38
C THR A 111 -6.75 -4.49 2.05
N ASP A 112 -6.80 -5.79 2.29
CA ASP A 112 -5.67 -6.57 2.78
C ASP A 112 -5.13 -7.42 1.64
N ALA A 113 -3.82 -7.41 1.47
CA ALA A 113 -3.16 -8.22 0.44
C ALA A 113 -1.98 -8.96 1.07
N THR A 114 -1.67 -10.13 0.53
CA THR A 114 -0.51 -10.91 1.00
C THR A 114 0.50 -11.01 -0.13
N LEU A 115 1.72 -10.58 0.15
CA LEU A 115 2.83 -10.67 -0.78
C LEU A 115 3.76 -11.79 -0.34
N ASN A 116 3.93 -12.78 -1.20
CA ASN A 116 4.80 -13.92 -0.93
C ASN A 116 6.17 -13.67 -1.55
N ILE A 117 7.22 -13.71 -0.72
CA ILE A 117 8.58 -13.64 -1.22
C ILE A 117 8.96 -15.01 -1.75
N LEU A 118 9.35 -15.04 -3.02
CA LEU A 118 9.80 -16.24 -3.71
C LEU A 118 11.32 -16.23 -3.78
N LEU A 119 11.91 -17.36 -3.49
CA LEU A 119 13.36 -17.54 -3.59
C LEU A 119 13.72 -18.46 -4.73
#